data_92a77241364b104044dbbbadcc069b8c
#
_entry.id   92a77241364b104044dbbbadcc069b8c
#
_cell.length_a   1.000
_cell.length_b   1.000
_cell.length_c   1.000
_cell.angle_alpha   90.00
_cell.angle_beta   90.00
_cell.angle_gamma   90.00
#
_symmetry.space_group_name_H-M   'P 1'
#
loop_
_entity.id
_entity.type
_entity.pdbx_description
1 polymer ?
#
loop_
_entity_poly.entity_id
_entity_poly.type
_entity_poly.pdbx_seq_one_letter_code
_entity_poly.pdbx_strand_id
1 'polypeptide(L)'
;MTLIKSISGIRGTIGGRTGDTLNPLDIVKFTTAYATFISRVKSEELGVRSSHSAATPHSSLLTPHSRIVVGRDGRISGPMVRDVVCGTLVGMGYEVIDIGLATTPTTELAVRWHEADGGIIITASHNPTQWNALKLLNSEGEFLTAADGAEVLRIAEAEDFDYAPVEKLGHVVKDDTMNRRHVESVLALRLADVEAIRKRKFRVCADTINSVGGIILPELFEALGVDYEILNGDCTGQFAHNPEPLEKNLQGIMDRMRQGGFDLGIVVDPDVDRLAFICEDGKMFGEEYTLVSVADYVLAHTSGNTVSNLSSTRALRDVTEKHGGTYATAAVGEVNVTTKMKEVGAVIGGEGNGGVIYPESHYGRDALVGIAFFLSSLAQKGCKVSELRKTFPDYQIAKNRIDLTPETDVDAILVKVKEMFAQDPDAVVNDIDGVKIDFPTMWVHLRKSNTEPIIRVYSEAQTMDEADQLGKRLMQVVYDFQS
;
A
#
# COMPACT_ATOMS: atom_id res chain seq x y z
N MET A 1 0.55 11.93 21.57
CA MET A 1 -0.60 11.25 20.92
C MET A 1 -0.10 10.61 19.64
N THR A 2 -0.28 9.28 19.46
CA THR A 2 0.12 8.55 18.24
C THR A 2 -1.07 7.93 17.52
N LEU A 3 -2.30 8.00 18.08
CA LEU A 3 -3.50 7.51 17.43
C LEU A 3 -3.85 8.39 16.23
N ILE A 4 -3.74 7.82 15.04
CA ILE A 4 -4.05 8.45 13.77
C ILE A 4 -5.31 7.79 13.22
N LYS A 5 -6.35 8.60 13.01
CA LYS A 5 -7.61 8.21 12.41
C LYS A 5 -7.60 8.76 10.98
N SER A 6 -7.36 7.91 10.01
CA SER A 6 -7.23 8.33 8.61
C SER A 6 -8.05 7.43 7.69
N ILE A 7 -8.22 7.88 6.47
CA ILE A 7 -8.89 7.15 5.39
C ILE A 7 -8.26 5.76 5.18
N SER A 8 -6.92 5.66 5.32
CA SER A 8 -6.18 4.42 5.17
C SER A 8 -6.21 3.52 6.40
N GLY A 9 -7.10 3.79 7.37
CA GLY A 9 -7.29 2.99 8.57
C GLY A 9 -6.93 3.70 9.86
N ILE A 10 -7.13 2.99 10.96
CA ILE A 10 -6.89 3.46 12.33
C ILE A 10 -5.56 2.88 12.80
N ARG A 11 -4.56 3.72 13.01
CA ARG A 11 -3.21 3.28 13.40
C ARG A 11 -2.70 4.00 14.64
N GLY A 12 -1.81 3.34 15.38
CA GLY A 12 -1.15 3.95 16.55
C GLY A 12 -0.10 3.03 17.15
N THR A 13 0.67 3.56 18.09
CA THR A 13 1.53 2.72 18.94
C THR A 13 0.65 1.91 19.88
N ILE A 14 1.01 0.65 20.10
CA ILE A 14 0.24 -0.25 20.97
C ILE A 14 0.51 0.07 22.45
N GLY A 15 -0.56 0.11 23.23
CA GLY A 15 -0.52 0.43 24.67
C GLY A 15 -0.77 1.91 24.95
N GLY A 16 -0.62 2.33 26.23
CA GLY A 16 -0.83 3.73 26.63
C GLY A 16 -2.28 4.05 26.99
N ARG A 17 -2.65 5.33 26.90
CA ARG A 17 -4.00 5.81 27.27
C ARG A 17 -4.97 5.70 26.10
N THR A 18 -6.24 5.40 26.41
CA THR A 18 -7.35 5.40 25.45
C THR A 18 -7.46 6.76 24.76
N GLY A 19 -7.55 6.73 23.43
CA GLY A 19 -7.64 7.93 22.59
C GLY A 19 -6.29 8.58 22.24
N ASP A 20 -5.19 8.20 22.93
CA ASP A 20 -3.84 8.70 22.63
C ASP A 20 -3.03 7.73 21.74
N THR A 21 -3.31 6.45 21.86
CA THR A 21 -2.60 5.34 21.24
C THR A 21 -3.62 4.27 20.81
N LEU A 22 -3.19 3.26 20.08
CA LEU A 22 -4.06 2.13 19.73
C LEU A 22 -4.04 1.09 20.87
N ASN A 23 -5.11 1.02 21.63
CA ASN A 23 -5.29 0.08 22.76
C ASN A 23 -6.55 -0.77 22.58
N PRO A 24 -6.80 -1.78 23.43
CA PRO A 24 -7.94 -2.68 23.26
C PRO A 24 -9.31 -1.98 23.19
N LEU A 25 -9.54 -0.90 23.93
CA LEU A 25 -10.80 -0.16 23.88
C LEU A 25 -10.99 0.56 22.56
N ASP A 26 -9.93 1.17 22.03
CA ASP A 26 -9.95 1.79 20.71
C ASP A 26 -10.17 0.74 19.61
N ILE A 27 -9.54 -0.45 19.72
CA ILE A 27 -9.74 -1.56 18.78
C ILE A 27 -11.21 -1.99 18.78
N VAL A 28 -11.83 -2.22 19.95
CA VAL A 28 -13.26 -2.54 20.04
C VAL A 28 -14.09 -1.46 19.39
N LYS A 29 -13.87 -0.19 19.77
CA LYS A 29 -14.65 0.96 19.28
C LYS A 29 -14.65 1.04 17.75
N PHE A 30 -13.47 1.03 17.14
CA PHE A 30 -13.35 1.17 15.68
C PHE A 30 -13.78 -0.09 14.91
N THR A 31 -13.56 -1.27 15.46
CA THR A 31 -14.08 -2.53 14.88
C THR A 31 -15.60 -2.55 14.88
N THR A 32 -16.23 -2.14 16.00
CA THR A 32 -17.69 -2.04 16.10
C THR A 32 -18.26 -1.01 15.12
N ALA A 33 -17.62 0.17 15.03
CA ALA A 33 -18.04 1.22 14.10
C ALA A 33 -17.96 0.76 12.64
N TYR A 34 -16.87 0.08 12.28
CA TYR A 34 -16.71 -0.50 10.94
C TYR A 34 -17.76 -1.57 10.66
N ALA A 35 -17.99 -2.52 11.57
CA ALA A 35 -19.01 -3.55 11.42
C ALA A 35 -20.42 -2.94 11.25
N THR A 36 -20.72 -1.88 12.00
CA THR A 36 -21.96 -1.12 11.87
C THR A 36 -22.08 -0.45 10.49
N PHE A 37 -21.00 0.15 10.02
CA PHE A 37 -20.95 0.76 8.67
C PHE A 37 -21.24 -0.29 7.59
N ILE A 38 -20.53 -1.43 7.59
CA ILE A 38 -20.73 -2.52 6.62
C ILE A 38 -22.17 -3.03 6.62
N SER A 39 -22.78 -3.20 7.81
CA SER A 39 -24.19 -3.61 7.92
C SER A 39 -25.16 -2.61 7.28
N ARG A 40 -24.88 -1.30 7.43
CA ARG A 40 -25.71 -0.23 6.82
C ARG A 40 -25.59 -0.23 5.28
N VAL A 41 -24.37 -0.30 4.76
CA VAL A 41 -24.12 -0.38 3.31
C VAL A 41 -24.86 -1.58 2.70
N LYS A 42 -24.71 -2.76 3.29
CA LYS A 42 -25.39 -3.96 2.82
C LYS A 42 -26.92 -3.83 2.85
N SER A 43 -27.47 -3.18 3.87
CA SER A 43 -28.91 -2.96 3.98
C SER A 43 -29.44 -2.01 2.92
N GLU A 44 -28.68 -0.99 2.56
CA GLU A 44 -29.02 -0.06 1.47
C GLU A 44 -28.99 -0.76 0.11
N GLU A 45 -27.98 -1.59 -0.15
CA GLU A 45 -27.88 -2.39 -1.40
C GLU A 45 -29.06 -3.37 -1.54
N LEU A 46 -29.53 -3.96 -0.44
CA LEU A 46 -30.69 -4.84 -0.43
C LEU A 46 -32.03 -4.09 -0.50
N GLY A 47 -32.02 -2.76 -0.57
CA GLY A 47 -33.24 -1.93 -0.63
C GLY A 47 -34.05 -1.95 0.68
N VAL A 48 -33.47 -2.42 1.76
CA VAL A 48 -34.08 -2.37 3.10
C VAL A 48 -33.91 -0.95 3.62
N ARG A 49 -34.88 -0.05 3.30
CA ARG A 49 -34.89 1.32 3.86
C ARG A 49 -34.99 1.23 5.37
N SER A 50 -33.96 1.61 6.07
CA SER A 50 -34.07 2.00 7.46
C SER A 50 -34.92 3.26 7.51
N SER A 51 -36.24 3.10 7.75
CA SER A 51 -37.00 4.24 8.22
C SER A 51 -36.30 4.74 9.49
N HIS A 52 -36.05 6.02 9.57
CA HIS A 52 -35.50 6.72 10.75
C HIS A 52 -36.48 6.63 11.93
N SER A 53 -36.82 5.43 12.33
CA SER A 53 -37.61 5.11 13.50
C SER A 53 -36.70 4.38 14.47
N ALA A 54 -36.50 4.98 15.63
CA ALA A 54 -35.60 4.65 16.72
C ALA A 54 -35.82 3.26 17.38
N ALA A 55 -36.09 2.20 16.64
CA ALA A 55 -36.47 0.93 17.25
C ALA A 55 -36.11 -0.36 16.48
N THR A 56 -35.26 -0.35 15.48
CA THR A 56 -34.84 -1.62 14.87
C THR A 56 -33.42 -1.93 15.29
N PRO A 57 -33.16 -2.94 16.13
CA PRO A 57 -31.82 -3.33 16.55
C PRO A 57 -30.97 -3.67 15.31
N HIS A 58 -29.73 -3.19 15.22
CA HIS A 58 -28.78 -3.47 14.15
C HIS A 58 -28.62 -4.95 13.84
N SER A 59 -28.72 -5.79 14.87
CA SER A 59 -28.67 -7.26 14.76
C SER A 59 -29.79 -7.87 13.91
N SER A 60 -30.88 -7.13 13.61
CA SER A 60 -31.94 -7.57 12.70
C SER A 60 -31.61 -7.37 11.22
N LEU A 61 -30.59 -6.55 10.92
CA LEU A 61 -30.14 -6.24 9.54
C LEU A 61 -29.12 -7.25 9.03
N LEU A 62 -28.44 -7.99 9.92
CA LEU A 62 -27.51 -9.04 9.51
C LEU A 62 -28.26 -10.19 8.83
N THR A 63 -27.85 -10.48 7.61
CA THR A 63 -28.29 -11.71 6.94
C THR A 63 -27.58 -12.92 7.56
N PRO A 64 -28.13 -14.15 7.46
CA PRO A 64 -27.48 -15.37 7.99
C PRO A 64 -26.07 -15.65 7.43
N HIS A 65 -25.57 -14.84 6.49
CA HIS A 65 -24.29 -15.01 5.79
C HIS A 65 -23.42 -13.75 5.81
N SER A 66 -23.62 -12.84 6.78
CA SER A 66 -22.73 -11.66 6.88
C SER A 66 -21.34 -12.06 7.33
N ARG A 67 -20.32 -11.77 6.50
CA ARG A 67 -18.93 -12.24 6.64
C ARG A 67 -17.94 -11.09 6.65
N ILE A 68 -16.93 -11.19 7.52
CA ILE A 68 -15.76 -10.30 7.53
C ILE A 68 -14.50 -11.14 7.52
N VAL A 69 -13.60 -10.88 6.56
CA VAL A 69 -12.27 -11.50 6.52
C VAL A 69 -11.34 -10.75 7.46
N VAL A 70 -10.50 -11.48 8.21
CA VAL A 70 -9.47 -10.92 9.08
C VAL A 70 -8.12 -11.56 8.75
N GLY A 71 -7.14 -10.74 8.29
CA GLY A 71 -5.77 -11.16 8.09
C GLY A 71 -4.80 -10.26 8.88
N ARG A 72 -3.57 -10.72 9.11
CA ARG A 72 -2.56 -9.94 9.82
C ARG A 72 -1.14 -10.21 9.35
N ASP A 73 -0.28 -9.21 9.52
CA ASP A 73 1.17 -9.37 9.35
C ASP A 73 1.83 -10.07 10.57
N GLY A 74 3.17 -10.15 10.54
CA GLY A 74 3.97 -10.80 11.57
C GLY A 74 4.13 -10.01 12.87
N ARG A 75 3.62 -8.79 13.01
CA ARG A 75 3.83 -7.92 14.17
C ARG A 75 3.53 -8.61 15.49
N ILE A 76 4.39 -8.36 16.50
CA ILE A 76 4.30 -8.95 17.85
C ILE A 76 2.92 -8.71 18.48
N SER A 77 2.34 -7.54 18.28
CA SER A 77 1.00 -7.18 18.80
C SER A 77 -0.15 -7.81 18.01
N GLY A 78 0.13 -8.40 16.84
CA GLY A 78 -0.89 -8.94 15.93
C GLY A 78 -1.86 -9.92 16.59
N PRO A 79 -1.40 -10.95 17.34
CA PRO A 79 -2.30 -11.89 18.01
C PRO A 79 -3.32 -11.22 18.94
N MET A 80 -2.85 -10.30 19.80
CA MET A 80 -3.72 -9.58 20.73
C MET A 80 -4.76 -8.73 19.97
N VAL A 81 -4.32 -7.97 18.95
CA VAL A 81 -5.24 -7.14 18.16
C VAL A 81 -6.27 -8.01 17.43
N ARG A 82 -5.83 -9.12 16.83
CA ARG A 82 -6.70 -10.09 16.16
C ARG A 82 -7.76 -10.67 17.09
N ASP A 83 -7.38 -11.05 18.32
CA ASP A 83 -8.33 -11.65 19.27
C ASP A 83 -9.42 -10.65 19.68
N VAL A 84 -9.06 -9.38 19.87
CA VAL A 84 -10.02 -8.30 20.16
C VAL A 84 -10.93 -8.03 18.96
N VAL A 85 -10.38 -7.95 17.75
CA VAL A 85 -11.14 -7.74 16.51
C VAL A 85 -12.14 -8.88 16.30
N CYS A 86 -11.66 -10.13 16.30
CA CYS A 86 -12.51 -11.29 16.07
C CYS A 86 -13.63 -11.41 17.13
N GLY A 87 -13.30 -11.24 18.42
CA GLY A 87 -14.29 -11.27 19.49
C GLY A 87 -15.35 -10.17 19.34
N THR A 88 -14.95 -8.97 18.93
CA THR A 88 -15.86 -7.86 18.67
C THR A 88 -16.81 -8.17 17.51
N LEU A 89 -16.30 -8.66 16.39
CA LEU A 89 -17.10 -9.03 15.21
C LEU A 89 -18.08 -10.17 15.52
N VAL A 90 -17.64 -11.17 16.27
CA VAL A 90 -18.52 -12.25 16.79
C VAL A 90 -19.64 -11.68 17.65
N GLY A 91 -19.31 -10.73 18.54
CA GLY A 91 -20.30 -10.01 19.36
C GLY A 91 -21.28 -9.17 18.53
N MET A 92 -20.88 -8.75 17.33
CA MET A 92 -21.73 -8.05 16.36
C MET A 92 -22.57 -9.00 15.48
N GLY A 93 -22.35 -10.34 15.58
CA GLY A 93 -23.09 -11.35 14.83
C GLY A 93 -22.51 -11.76 13.49
N TYR A 94 -21.25 -11.39 13.18
CA TYR A 94 -20.59 -11.76 11.94
C TYR A 94 -19.96 -13.16 12.00
N GLU A 95 -20.00 -13.89 10.88
CA GLU A 95 -19.07 -14.96 10.60
C GLU A 95 -17.71 -14.34 10.25
N VAL A 96 -16.70 -14.62 11.06
CA VAL A 96 -15.35 -14.09 10.90
C VAL A 96 -14.49 -15.12 10.19
N ILE A 97 -14.02 -14.83 9.00
CA ILE A 97 -13.06 -15.67 8.28
C ILE A 97 -11.65 -15.24 8.68
N ASP A 98 -11.07 -15.95 9.62
CA ASP A 98 -9.70 -15.69 10.10
C ASP A 98 -8.70 -16.42 9.20
N ILE A 99 -7.99 -15.67 8.36
CA ILE A 99 -6.96 -16.21 7.45
C ILE A 99 -5.54 -16.20 8.08
N GLY A 100 -5.42 -15.79 9.32
CA GLY A 100 -4.19 -15.85 10.11
C GLY A 100 -3.10 -14.90 9.61
N LEU A 101 -1.88 -15.41 9.50
CA LEU A 101 -0.73 -14.69 8.94
C LEU A 101 -0.85 -14.61 7.43
N ALA A 102 -1.15 -13.43 6.92
CA ALA A 102 -1.39 -13.17 5.52
C ALA A 102 -0.88 -11.77 5.12
N THR A 103 -0.61 -11.61 3.83
CA THR A 103 -0.23 -10.31 3.27
C THR A 103 -1.45 -9.39 3.12
N THR A 104 -1.21 -8.09 2.95
CA THR A 104 -2.26 -7.14 2.57
C THR A 104 -2.98 -7.60 1.31
N PRO A 105 -2.32 -7.87 0.16
CA PRO A 105 -3.01 -8.32 -1.04
C PRO A 105 -3.71 -9.69 -0.88
N THR A 106 -3.16 -10.63 -0.09
CA THR A 106 -3.87 -11.89 0.20
C THR A 106 -5.19 -11.64 0.91
N THR A 107 -5.21 -10.70 1.86
CA THR A 107 -6.44 -10.38 2.61
C THR A 107 -7.47 -9.69 1.72
N GLU A 108 -7.05 -8.78 0.84
CA GLU A 108 -7.90 -8.14 -0.17
C GLU A 108 -8.56 -9.15 -1.10
N LEU A 109 -7.76 -10.07 -1.65
CA LEU A 109 -8.26 -11.17 -2.49
C LEU A 109 -9.19 -12.12 -1.73
N ALA A 110 -8.89 -12.42 -0.47
CA ALA A 110 -9.70 -13.32 0.35
C ALA A 110 -11.11 -12.76 0.60
N VAL A 111 -11.29 -11.43 0.72
CA VAL A 111 -12.62 -10.80 0.79
C VAL A 111 -13.48 -11.20 -0.41
N ARG A 112 -12.92 -11.07 -1.63
CA ARG A 112 -13.61 -11.43 -2.87
C ARG A 112 -13.85 -12.94 -2.98
N TRP A 113 -12.86 -13.75 -2.63
CA TRP A 113 -12.96 -15.22 -2.74
C TRP A 113 -13.95 -15.85 -1.77
N HIS A 114 -14.17 -15.22 -0.61
CA HIS A 114 -15.18 -15.63 0.36
C HIS A 114 -16.52 -14.93 0.17
N GLU A 115 -16.63 -14.04 -0.85
CA GLU A 115 -17.83 -13.20 -1.02
C GLU A 115 -18.22 -12.51 0.29
N ALA A 116 -17.20 -11.99 1.01
CA ALA A 116 -17.38 -11.34 2.29
C ALA A 116 -17.85 -9.89 2.13
N ASP A 117 -18.57 -9.39 3.11
CA ASP A 117 -19.09 -8.01 3.09
C ASP A 117 -17.99 -6.97 3.30
N GLY A 118 -16.80 -7.40 3.76
CA GLY A 118 -15.64 -6.59 3.94
C GLY A 118 -14.50 -7.34 4.60
N GLY A 119 -13.43 -6.60 4.99
CA GLY A 119 -12.27 -7.19 5.63
C GLY A 119 -11.53 -6.22 6.54
N ILE A 120 -10.74 -6.77 7.45
CA ILE A 120 -9.82 -6.02 8.31
C ILE A 120 -8.43 -6.61 8.17
N ILE A 121 -7.46 -5.78 7.75
CA ILE A 121 -6.05 -6.16 7.75
C ILE A 121 -5.40 -5.53 8.99
N ILE A 122 -4.79 -6.37 9.82
CA ILE A 122 -4.10 -5.95 11.04
C ILE A 122 -2.62 -5.79 10.71
N THR A 123 -2.23 -4.60 10.31
CA THR A 123 -0.87 -4.23 9.93
C THR A 123 -0.67 -2.72 9.96
N ALA A 124 0.51 -2.26 10.33
CA ALA A 124 0.93 -0.88 10.14
C ALA A 124 1.99 -0.72 9.04
N SER A 125 2.02 -1.67 8.06
CA SER A 125 2.95 -1.70 6.93
C SER A 125 4.40 -1.39 7.38
N HIS A 126 5.04 -0.41 6.81
CA HIS A 126 6.43 0.00 7.08
C HIS A 126 6.66 0.79 8.39
N ASN A 127 5.63 1.01 9.21
CA ASN A 127 5.83 1.63 10.52
C ASN A 127 6.67 0.71 11.44
N PRO A 128 7.43 1.27 12.41
CA PRO A 128 8.22 0.49 13.38
C PRO A 128 7.41 -0.52 14.18
N THR A 129 8.10 -1.47 14.82
CA THR A 129 7.51 -2.64 15.51
C THR A 129 6.43 -2.31 16.56
N GLN A 130 6.55 -1.17 17.25
CA GLN A 130 5.58 -0.75 18.27
C GLN A 130 4.24 -0.26 17.71
N TRP A 131 4.13 -0.07 16.40
CA TRP A 131 2.90 0.34 15.73
C TRP A 131 2.05 -0.85 15.31
N ASN A 132 0.73 -0.66 15.27
CA ASN A 132 -0.19 -1.52 14.55
C ASN A 132 -1.37 -0.68 14.02
N ALA A 133 -2.20 -1.29 13.17
CA ALA A 133 -3.36 -0.61 12.63
C ALA A 133 -4.47 -1.59 12.26
N LEU A 134 -5.67 -1.04 12.08
CA LEU A 134 -6.81 -1.67 11.42
C LEU A 134 -6.96 -1.00 10.06
N LYS A 135 -6.59 -1.68 8.99
CA LYS A 135 -6.88 -1.27 7.61
C LYS A 135 -8.23 -1.89 7.22
N LEU A 136 -9.16 -1.08 6.75
CA LEU A 136 -10.56 -1.46 6.55
C LEU A 136 -10.86 -1.60 5.06
N LEU A 137 -11.48 -2.72 4.68
CA LEU A 137 -11.81 -3.08 3.31
C LEU A 137 -13.33 -3.09 3.07
N ASN A 138 -13.76 -2.76 1.86
CA ASN A 138 -15.12 -2.96 1.37
C ASN A 138 -15.33 -4.39 0.83
N SER A 139 -16.51 -4.70 0.29
CA SER A 139 -16.86 -6.01 -0.29
C SER A 139 -16.07 -6.38 -1.53
N GLU A 140 -15.46 -5.39 -2.22
CA GLU A 140 -14.57 -5.63 -3.36
C GLU A 140 -13.12 -5.97 -2.94
N GLY A 141 -12.84 -5.99 -1.62
CA GLY A 141 -11.49 -6.16 -1.10
C GLY A 141 -10.59 -4.93 -1.26
N GLU A 142 -11.18 -3.76 -1.44
CA GLU A 142 -10.45 -2.50 -1.59
C GLU A 142 -10.56 -1.66 -0.32
N PHE A 143 -9.56 -0.80 -0.07
CA PHE A 143 -9.64 0.13 1.06
C PHE A 143 -10.85 1.05 0.95
N LEU A 144 -11.43 1.39 2.09
CA LEU A 144 -12.53 2.33 2.20
C LEU A 144 -12.16 3.69 1.58
N THR A 145 -13.12 4.33 0.92
CA THR A 145 -12.95 5.70 0.42
C THR A 145 -12.87 6.71 1.57
N ALA A 146 -12.51 7.96 1.24
CA ALA A 146 -12.50 9.06 2.20
C ALA A 146 -13.87 9.27 2.87
N ALA A 147 -14.94 9.16 2.07
CA ALA A 147 -16.31 9.32 2.55
C ALA A 147 -16.70 8.18 3.51
N ASP A 148 -16.37 6.93 3.15
CA ASP A 148 -16.65 5.75 3.97
C ASP A 148 -15.88 5.81 5.30
N GLY A 149 -14.59 6.17 5.24
CA GLY A 149 -13.77 6.34 6.44
C GLY A 149 -14.30 7.43 7.37
N ALA A 150 -14.77 8.56 6.82
CA ALA A 150 -15.41 9.62 7.60
C ALA A 150 -16.70 9.14 8.29
N GLU A 151 -17.51 8.32 7.60
CA GLU A 151 -18.73 7.77 8.19
C GLU A 151 -18.40 6.75 9.30
N VAL A 152 -17.39 5.90 9.13
CA VAL A 152 -16.92 5.00 10.20
C VAL A 152 -16.47 5.80 11.43
N LEU A 153 -15.74 6.89 11.24
CA LEU A 153 -15.33 7.77 12.36
C LEU A 153 -16.53 8.44 13.03
N ARG A 154 -17.51 8.90 12.25
CA ARG A 154 -18.75 9.48 12.79
C ARG A 154 -19.52 8.48 13.65
N ILE A 155 -19.66 7.23 13.19
CA ILE A 155 -20.31 6.15 13.95
C ILE A 155 -19.52 5.87 15.23
N ALA A 156 -18.18 5.82 15.15
CA ALA A 156 -17.33 5.60 16.32
C ALA A 156 -17.46 6.74 17.35
N GLU A 157 -17.58 7.99 16.94
CA GLU A 157 -17.75 9.13 17.85
C GLU A 157 -19.14 9.15 18.52
N ALA A 158 -20.16 8.81 17.75
CA ALA A 158 -21.54 8.77 18.26
C ALA A 158 -21.80 7.54 19.16
N GLU A 159 -20.92 6.52 19.12
CA GLU A 159 -21.13 5.21 19.75
C GLU A 159 -22.50 4.58 19.40
N ASP A 160 -22.98 4.87 18.18
CA ASP A 160 -24.29 4.45 17.67
C ASP A 160 -24.18 3.04 17.06
N PHE A 161 -24.10 2.05 17.95
CA PHE A 161 -24.01 0.64 17.55
C PHE A 161 -24.68 -0.28 18.57
N ASP A 162 -25.26 -1.38 18.04
CA ASP A 162 -25.90 -2.45 18.78
C ASP A 162 -25.13 -3.75 18.63
N TYR A 163 -25.08 -4.56 19.68
CA TYR A 163 -24.51 -5.90 19.65
C TYR A 163 -25.59 -6.98 19.46
N ALA A 164 -25.17 -8.12 18.91
CA ALA A 164 -26.06 -9.23 18.67
C ALA A 164 -26.54 -9.87 19.99
N PRO A 165 -27.81 -10.27 20.11
CA PRO A 165 -28.28 -11.11 21.24
C PRO A 165 -27.63 -12.50 21.16
N VAL A 166 -27.61 -13.22 22.25
CA VAL A 166 -26.89 -14.51 22.38
C VAL A 166 -27.23 -15.53 21.30
N GLU A 167 -28.46 -15.54 20.80
CA GLU A 167 -28.94 -16.46 19.76
C GLU A 167 -28.46 -16.08 18.35
N LYS A 168 -27.87 -14.87 18.19
CA LYS A 168 -27.37 -14.33 16.93
C LYS A 168 -25.91 -14.02 16.97
N LEU A 169 -25.17 -14.47 17.98
CA LEU A 169 -23.71 -14.33 18.00
C LEU A 169 -23.09 -15.00 16.77
N GLY A 170 -22.11 -14.37 16.22
CA GLY A 170 -21.32 -14.93 15.14
C GLY A 170 -20.35 -16.02 15.60
N HIS A 171 -19.47 -16.41 14.72
CA HIS A 171 -18.41 -17.38 15.03
C HIS A 171 -17.17 -17.15 14.18
N VAL A 172 -16.05 -17.74 14.56
CA VAL A 172 -14.79 -17.66 13.80
C VAL A 172 -14.59 -18.95 13.02
N VAL A 173 -14.35 -18.82 11.72
CA VAL A 173 -13.90 -19.89 10.81
C VAL A 173 -12.44 -19.60 10.45
N LYS A 174 -11.56 -20.60 10.57
CA LYS A 174 -10.17 -20.46 10.14
C LYS A 174 -10.00 -20.96 8.72
N ASP A 175 -9.25 -20.22 7.93
CA ASP A 175 -8.84 -20.62 6.58
C ASP A 175 -7.37 -20.31 6.39
N ASP A 176 -6.51 -21.32 6.44
CA ASP A 176 -5.06 -21.23 6.26
C ASP A 176 -4.62 -21.46 4.80
N THR A 177 -5.54 -21.53 3.86
CA THR A 177 -5.26 -21.82 2.44
C THR A 177 -5.02 -20.59 1.60
N MET A 178 -5.31 -19.39 2.11
CA MET A 178 -5.38 -18.17 1.31
C MET A 178 -4.02 -17.71 0.74
N ASN A 179 -2.90 -17.90 1.45
CA ASN A 179 -1.57 -17.60 0.92
C ASN A 179 -1.27 -18.45 -0.32
N ARG A 180 -1.51 -19.76 -0.26
CA ARG A 180 -1.34 -20.66 -1.41
C ARG A 180 -2.26 -20.26 -2.57
N ARG A 181 -3.53 -19.99 -2.29
CA ARG A 181 -4.49 -19.56 -3.32
C ARG A 181 -4.03 -18.26 -4.00
N HIS A 182 -3.45 -17.33 -3.23
CA HIS A 182 -2.88 -16.11 -3.79
C HIS A 182 -1.71 -16.42 -4.73
N VAL A 183 -0.74 -17.24 -4.31
CA VAL A 183 0.35 -17.69 -5.18
C VAL A 183 -0.18 -18.32 -6.46
N GLU A 184 -1.12 -19.27 -6.35
CA GLU A 184 -1.75 -19.92 -7.51
C GLU A 184 -2.43 -18.92 -8.45
N SER A 185 -3.10 -17.91 -7.90
CA SER A 185 -3.76 -16.87 -8.71
C SER A 185 -2.75 -16.00 -9.47
N VAL A 186 -1.60 -15.67 -8.87
CA VAL A 186 -0.52 -14.92 -9.53
C VAL A 186 0.10 -15.72 -10.66
N LEU A 187 0.34 -17.01 -10.44
CA LEU A 187 0.89 -17.89 -11.49
C LEU A 187 -0.10 -18.09 -12.67
N ALA A 188 -1.39 -17.95 -12.42
CA ALA A 188 -2.42 -18.06 -13.44
C ALA A 188 -2.60 -16.78 -14.28
N LEU A 189 -2.00 -15.66 -13.88
CA LEU A 189 -2.05 -14.42 -14.66
C LEU A 189 -1.41 -14.61 -16.03
N ARG A 190 -2.06 -14.11 -17.07
CA ARG A 190 -1.63 -14.24 -18.48
C ARG A 190 -0.19 -13.77 -18.73
N LEU A 191 0.27 -12.77 -17.98
CA LEU A 191 1.62 -12.21 -18.12
C LEU A 191 2.67 -12.86 -17.21
N ALA A 192 2.29 -13.78 -16.33
CA ALA A 192 3.24 -14.57 -15.55
C ALA A 192 3.82 -15.70 -16.41
N ASP A 193 4.99 -15.47 -17.01
CA ASP A 193 5.65 -16.45 -17.88
C ASP A 193 6.44 -17.47 -17.04
N VAL A 194 5.69 -18.36 -16.36
CA VAL A 194 6.24 -19.36 -15.43
C VAL A 194 7.24 -20.28 -16.13
N GLU A 195 7.01 -20.62 -17.40
CA GLU A 195 7.90 -21.51 -18.16
C GLU A 195 9.25 -20.84 -18.45
N ALA A 196 9.24 -19.56 -18.85
CA ALA A 196 10.47 -18.81 -19.08
C ALA A 196 11.26 -18.60 -17.78
N ILE A 197 10.57 -18.31 -16.67
CA ILE A 197 11.20 -18.19 -15.35
C ILE A 197 11.87 -19.50 -14.96
N ARG A 198 11.18 -20.64 -15.03
CA ARG A 198 11.74 -21.99 -14.72
C ARG A 198 12.93 -22.36 -15.60
N LYS A 199 12.85 -22.02 -16.89
CA LYS A 199 13.95 -22.28 -17.84
C LYS A 199 15.18 -21.44 -17.51
N ARG A 200 15.01 -20.22 -17.02
CA ARG A 200 16.11 -19.28 -16.69
C ARG A 200 16.87 -19.72 -15.43
N LYS A 201 16.24 -20.48 -14.52
CA LYS A 201 16.82 -20.98 -13.26
C LYS A 201 17.42 -19.85 -12.42
N PHE A 202 16.61 -18.86 -12.11
CA PHE A 202 17.03 -17.75 -11.26
C PHE A 202 17.45 -18.23 -9.88
N ARG A 203 18.46 -17.57 -9.33
CA ARG A 203 18.82 -17.65 -7.92
C ARG A 203 18.64 -16.27 -7.27
N VAL A 204 17.75 -16.19 -6.28
CA VAL A 204 17.37 -14.93 -5.62
C VAL A 204 17.77 -14.92 -4.15
N CYS A 205 18.10 -13.72 -3.63
CA CYS A 205 18.20 -13.48 -2.20
C CYS A 205 17.01 -12.59 -1.82
N ALA A 206 16.21 -12.96 -0.82
CA ALA A 206 15.06 -12.16 -0.41
C ALA A 206 15.14 -11.77 1.06
N ASP A 207 14.85 -10.50 1.37
CA ASP A 207 14.71 -10.00 2.74
C ASP A 207 13.22 -9.77 3.03
N THR A 208 12.72 -10.45 4.06
CA THR A 208 11.31 -10.48 4.44
C THR A 208 11.04 -9.85 5.81
N ILE A 209 12.04 -9.16 6.37
CA ILE A 209 11.92 -8.33 7.58
C ILE A 209 11.32 -9.02 8.81
N ASN A 210 11.46 -10.36 8.91
CA ASN A 210 10.82 -11.19 9.95
C ASN A 210 9.29 -11.01 10.02
N SER A 211 8.63 -10.90 8.86
CA SER A 211 7.18 -10.82 8.74
C SER A 211 6.63 -11.83 7.73
N VAL A 212 5.40 -11.64 7.27
CA VAL A 212 4.66 -12.62 6.44
C VAL A 212 5.28 -12.90 5.08
N GLY A 213 6.18 -12.05 4.61
CA GLY A 213 7.02 -12.34 3.43
C GLY A 213 7.82 -13.64 3.58
N GLY A 214 8.28 -13.97 4.82
CA GLY A 214 8.98 -15.22 5.13
C GLY A 214 8.12 -16.46 5.00
N ILE A 215 6.80 -16.32 4.93
CA ILE A 215 5.86 -17.41 4.71
C ILE A 215 5.52 -17.53 3.21
N ILE A 216 5.12 -16.42 2.58
CA ILE A 216 4.53 -16.48 1.23
C ILE A 216 5.58 -16.51 0.12
N LEU A 217 6.74 -15.84 0.28
CA LEU A 217 7.76 -15.84 -0.79
C LEU A 217 8.39 -17.20 -1.04
N PRO A 218 8.70 -18.06 -0.03
CA PRO A 218 9.09 -19.44 -0.29
C PRO A 218 8.08 -20.19 -1.15
N GLU A 219 6.79 -20.12 -0.86
CA GLU A 219 5.74 -20.77 -1.67
C GLU A 219 5.75 -20.25 -3.12
N LEU A 220 5.91 -18.94 -3.32
CA LEU A 220 5.99 -18.32 -4.66
C LEU A 220 7.24 -18.82 -5.40
N PHE A 221 8.43 -18.81 -4.77
CA PHE A 221 9.68 -19.19 -5.41
C PHE A 221 9.71 -20.68 -5.76
N GLU A 222 9.20 -21.55 -4.88
CA GLU A 222 9.06 -22.97 -5.17
C GLU A 222 8.14 -23.21 -6.37
N ALA A 223 6.98 -22.54 -6.40
CA ALA A 223 6.03 -22.65 -7.50
C ALA A 223 6.59 -22.11 -8.83
N LEU A 224 7.43 -21.06 -8.79
CA LEU A 224 8.14 -20.52 -9.95
C LEU A 224 9.40 -21.31 -10.33
N GLY A 225 9.86 -22.29 -9.51
CA GLY A 225 11.10 -23.03 -9.74
C GLY A 225 12.36 -22.18 -9.63
N VAL A 226 12.34 -21.19 -8.74
CA VAL A 226 13.44 -20.27 -8.43
C VAL A 226 14.22 -20.80 -7.24
N ASP A 227 15.56 -20.84 -7.32
CA ASP A 227 16.43 -21.10 -6.17
C ASP A 227 16.54 -19.85 -5.30
N TYR A 228 16.45 -20.00 -3.98
CA TYR A 228 16.35 -18.83 -3.11
C TYR A 228 17.09 -18.97 -1.78
N GLU A 229 17.50 -17.83 -1.23
CA GLU A 229 17.95 -17.66 0.14
C GLU A 229 17.07 -16.57 0.79
N ILE A 230 16.48 -16.87 1.96
CA ILE A 230 15.68 -15.91 2.72
C ILE A 230 16.51 -15.33 3.86
N LEU A 231 16.61 -14.01 3.91
CA LEU A 231 17.08 -13.25 5.05
C LEU A 231 15.89 -12.80 5.89
N ASN A 232 16.03 -12.83 7.21
CA ASN A 232 15.00 -12.34 8.13
C ASN A 232 13.62 -12.99 7.87
N GLY A 233 13.59 -14.34 7.78
CA GLY A 233 12.41 -15.12 7.37
C GLY A 233 11.55 -15.68 8.50
N ASP A 234 11.90 -15.48 9.77
CA ASP A 234 11.31 -16.23 10.91
C ASP A 234 9.89 -15.78 11.29
N CYS A 235 9.34 -14.76 10.68
CA CYS A 235 8.01 -14.19 10.94
C CYS A 235 7.72 -13.91 12.43
N THR A 236 8.75 -13.48 13.17
CA THR A 236 8.65 -13.18 14.61
C THR A 236 8.05 -11.80 14.91
N GLY A 237 7.95 -10.93 13.91
CA GLY A 237 7.57 -9.52 14.06
C GLY A 237 8.63 -8.65 14.75
N GLN A 238 9.80 -9.24 15.05
CA GLN A 238 10.98 -8.49 15.48
C GLN A 238 11.75 -8.05 14.23
N PHE A 239 11.44 -6.87 13.73
CA PHE A 239 12.03 -6.37 12.49
C PHE A 239 13.54 -6.20 12.64
N ALA A 240 14.29 -6.80 11.72
CA ALA A 240 15.76 -6.82 11.77
C ALA A 240 16.38 -5.44 11.47
N HIS A 241 15.67 -4.60 10.74
CA HIS A 241 16.02 -3.21 10.40
C HIS A 241 14.76 -2.36 10.31
N ASN A 242 14.89 -1.08 9.96
CA ASN A 242 13.70 -0.25 9.67
C ASN A 242 12.93 -0.87 8.49
N PRO A 243 11.62 -1.13 8.65
CA PRO A 243 10.85 -1.90 7.67
C PRO A 243 10.51 -1.15 6.38
N GLU A 244 10.85 0.13 6.26
CA GLU A 244 10.70 0.85 5.00
C GLU A 244 11.81 0.43 4.02
N PRO A 245 11.48 -0.07 2.79
CA PRO A 245 12.47 -0.63 1.86
C PRO A 245 13.26 0.45 1.11
N LEU A 246 13.99 1.28 1.85
CA LEU A 246 14.90 2.31 1.36
C LEU A 246 16.36 1.84 1.45
N GLU A 247 17.21 2.30 0.54
CA GLU A 247 18.63 1.91 0.45
C GLU A 247 19.35 1.96 1.79
N LYS A 248 19.14 3.03 2.58
CA LYS A 248 19.77 3.20 3.91
C LYS A 248 19.44 2.09 4.91
N ASN A 249 18.32 1.38 4.71
CA ASN A 249 17.81 0.32 5.59
C ASN A 249 18.20 -1.07 5.10
N LEU A 250 18.72 -1.22 3.87
CA LEU A 250 18.88 -2.50 3.16
C LEU A 250 20.33 -2.96 3.03
N GLN A 251 21.25 -2.42 3.84
CA GLN A 251 22.67 -2.76 3.74
C GLN A 251 22.93 -4.26 3.87
N GLY A 252 22.18 -4.97 4.72
CA GLY A 252 22.35 -6.41 4.94
C GLY A 252 22.19 -7.23 3.66
N ILE A 253 21.09 -7.05 2.92
CA ILE A 253 20.86 -7.75 1.65
C ILE A 253 21.80 -7.23 0.55
N MET A 254 22.09 -5.94 0.50
CA MET A 254 23.04 -5.38 -0.47
C MET A 254 24.44 -5.96 -0.30
N ASP A 255 24.91 -6.13 0.93
CA ASP A 255 26.19 -6.77 1.25
C ASP A 255 26.16 -8.27 0.91
N ARG A 256 25.05 -8.95 1.16
CA ARG A 256 24.87 -10.36 0.79
C ARG A 256 24.91 -10.53 -0.74
N MET A 257 24.28 -9.63 -1.49
CA MET A 257 24.33 -9.64 -2.95
C MET A 257 25.76 -9.40 -3.49
N ARG A 258 26.53 -8.50 -2.89
CA ARG A 258 27.94 -8.22 -3.27
C ARG A 258 28.85 -9.43 -3.10
N GLN A 259 28.52 -10.36 -2.21
CA GLN A 259 29.26 -11.64 -2.07
C GLN A 259 29.05 -12.54 -3.29
N GLY A 260 28.07 -12.24 -4.14
CA GLY A 260 27.78 -12.95 -5.39
C GLY A 260 26.95 -14.21 -5.21
N GLY A 261 26.68 -14.84 -6.35
CA GLY A 261 25.92 -16.08 -6.42
C GLY A 261 24.42 -15.91 -6.56
N PHE A 262 23.92 -14.69 -6.74
CA PHE A 262 22.50 -14.38 -6.97
C PHE A 262 22.32 -13.54 -8.24
N ASP A 263 21.21 -13.76 -8.92
CA ASP A 263 20.79 -12.96 -10.07
C ASP A 263 20.06 -11.69 -9.65
N LEU A 264 19.35 -11.74 -8.51
CA LEU A 264 18.42 -10.69 -8.05
C LEU A 264 18.28 -10.72 -6.52
N GLY A 265 18.27 -9.55 -5.89
CA GLY A 265 17.80 -9.34 -4.55
C GLY A 265 16.35 -8.85 -4.55
N ILE A 266 15.52 -9.36 -3.65
CA ILE A 266 14.10 -9.03 -3.49
C ILE A 266 13.88 -8.56 -2.05
N VAL A 267 13.21 -7.42 -1.88
CA VAL A 267 12.87 -6.90 -0.54
C VAL A 267 11.39 -6.57 -0.50
N VAL A 268 10.72 -7.05 0.54
CA VAL A 268 9.32 -6.72 0.79
C VAL A 268 9.17 -6.08 2.17
N ASP A 269 8.15 -5.25 2.33
CA ASP A 269 7.78 -4.69 3.63
C ASP A 269 6.94 -5.69 4.47
N PRO A 270 6.61 -5.40 5.73
CA PRO A 270 5.97 -6.35 6.64
C PRO A 270 4.67 -7.00 6.15
N ASP A 271 3.88 -6.33 5.34
CA ASP A 271 2.61 -6.81 4.81
C ASP A 271 2.62 -7.07 3.28
N VAL A 272 3.83 -7.01 2.67
CA VAL A 272 4.11 -7.47 1.30
C VAL A 272 3.30 -6.70 0.23
N ASP A 273 2.98 -5.45 0.51
CA ASP A 273 2.35 -4.54 -0.45
C ASP A 273 3.38 -3.66 -1.19
N ARG A 274 4.64 -3.60 -0.69
CA ARG A 274 5.78 -2.90 -1.30
C ARG A 274 6.89 -3.85 -1.67
N LEU A 275 7.58 -3.51 -2.76
CA LEU A 275 8.60 -4.32 -3.39
C LEU A 275 9.78 -3.45 -3.83
N ALA A 276 10.99 -3.83 -3.46
CA ALA A 276 12.21 -3.25 -3.98
C ALA A 276 13.14 -4.35 -4.50
N PHE A 277 13.94 -4.01 -5.51
CA PHE A 277 14.91 -4.91 -6.10
C PHE A 277 16.35 -4.46 -5.87
N ILE A 278 17.24 -5.43 -5.69
CA ILE A 278 18.69 -5.24 -5.61
C ILE A 278 19.32 -5.92 -6.81
N CYS A 279 20.17 -5.21 -7.53
CA CYS A 279 20.90 -5.74 -8.67
C CYS A 279 21.91 -6.82 -8.23
N GLU A 280 22.35 -7.62 -9.17
CA GLU A 280 23.36 -8.68 -8.95
C GLU A 280 24.71 -8.14 -8.43
N ASP A 281 25.00 -6.85 -8.63
CA ASP A 281 26.21 -6.17 -8.13
C ASP A 281 26.01 -5.56 -6.72
N GLY A 282 24.85 -5.79 -6.10
CA GLY A 282 24.51 -5.30 -4.77
C GLY A 282 24.09 -3.83 -4.71
N LYS A 283 23.79 -3.19 -5.84
CA LYS A 283 23.21 -1.84 -5.88
C LYS A 283 21.68 -1.90 -5.91
N MET A 284 21.04 -0.86 -5.39
CA MET A 284 19.60 -0.71 -5.53
C MET A 284 19.21 -0.60 -7.01
N PHE A 285 18.15 -1.30 -7.39
CA PHE A 285 17.47 -1.05 -8.67
C PHE A 285 16.73 0.29 -8.63
N GLY A 286 16.34 0.71 -7.44
CA GLY A 286 15.57 1.91 -7.13
C GLY A 286 14.10 1.58 -6.88
N GLU A 287 13.57 2.00 -5.74
CA GLU A 287 12.18 1.70 -5.33
C GLU A 287 11.14 2.22 -6.34
N GLU A 288 11.36 3.42 -6.87
CA GLU A 288 10.54 4.04 -7.92
C GLU A 288 10.50 3.20 -9.20
N TYR A 289 11.61 2.54 -9.53
CA TYR A 289 11.78 1.76 -10.76
C TYR A 289 11.18 0.37 -10.71
N THR A 290 10.73 -0.10 -9.54
CA THR A 290 9.93 -1.32 -9.43
C THR A 290 8.68 -1.20 -10.30
N LEU A 291 7.87 -0.16 -10.07
CA LEU A 291 6.67 0.09 -10.88
C LEU A 291 7.01 0.35 -12.35
N VAL A 292 8.04 1.17 -12.63
CA VAL A 292 8.45 1.51 -14.00
C VAL A 292 8.80 0.26 -14.82
N SER A 293 9.58 -0.65 -14.25
CA SER A 293 10.01 -1.87 -14.94
C SER A 293 8.89 -2.87 -15.16
N VAL A 294 8.00 -3.03 -14.18
CA VAL A 294 6.83 -3.89 -14.30
C VAL A 294 5.84 -3.29 -15.32
N ALA A 295 5.67 -1.95 -15.32
CA ALA A 295 4.83 -1.27 -16.32
C ALA A 295 5.38 -1.40 -17.74
N ASP A 296 6.72 -1.26 -17.95
CA ASP A 296 7.34 -1.51 -19.29
C ASP A 296 7.02 -2.92 -19.79
N TYR A 297 7.07 -3.91 -18.89
CA TYR A 297 6.72 -5.28 -19.24
C TYR A 297 5.24 -5.45 -19.59
N VAL A 298 4.34 -4.93 -18.76
CA VAL A 298 2.89 -5.00 -19.00
C VAL A 298 2.53 -4.29 -20.31
N LEU A 299 3.03 -3.07 -20.53
CA LEU A 299 2.75 -2.26 -21.71
C LEU A 299 3.30 -2.86 -23.00
N ALA A 300 4.38 -3.62 -22.93
CA ALA A 300 4.90 -4.38 -24.08
C ALA A 300 3.93 -5.49 -24.56
N HIS A 301 3.03 -5.95 -23.69
CA HIS A 301 2.07 -7.02 -23.99
C HIS A 301 0.62 -6.53 -24.07
N THR A 302 0.31 -5.41 -23.44
CA THR A 302 -1.04 -4.85 -23.32
C THR A 302 -0.96 -3.34 -23.42
N SER A 303 -1.32 -2.78 -24.59
CA SER A 303 -1.39 -1.33 -24.75
C SER A 303 -2.43 -0.73 -23.82
N GLY A 304 -2.13 0.39 -23.19
CA GLY A 304 -3.08 1.05 -22.29
C GLY A 304 -2.47 2.20 -21.49
N ASN A 305 -3.27 2.73 -20.59
CA ASN A 305 -2.92 3.85 -19.73
C ASN A 305 -2.24 3.37 -18.43
N THR A 306 -1.48 4.24 -17.81
CA THR A 306 -0.90 4.00 -16.48
C THR A 306 -1.25 5.13 -15.52
N VAL A 307 -1.21 4.81 -14.21
CA VAL A 307 -1.44 5.78 -13.14
C VAL A 307 -0.40 5.61 -12.05
N SER A 308 0.13 6.72 -11.54
CA SER A 308 0.80 6.74 -10.25
C SER A 308 0.43 7.98 -9.44
N ASN A 309 0.87 8.04 -8.17
CA ASN A 309 0.65 9.24 -7.39
C ASN A 309 1.58 10.39 -7.79
N LEU A 310 1.23 11.62 -7.39
CA LEU A 310 1.97 12.83 -7.72
C LEU A 310 3.44 12.84 -7.27
N SER A 311 3.79 12.07 -6.24
CA SER A 311 5.16 12.00 -5.69
C SER A 311 6.04 10.93 -6.37
N SER A 312 5.52 10.21 -7.36
CA SER A 312 6.25 9.15 -8.08
C SER A 312 7.09 9.72 -9.23
N THR A 313 8.11 8.94 -9.63
CA THR A 313 9.00 9.33 -10.72
C THR A 313 8.28 9.54 -12.05
N ARG A 314 8.73 10.51 -12.83
CA ARG A 314 8.27 10.73 -14.21
C ARG A 314 8.68 9.62 -15.17
N ALA A 315 9.62 8.76 -14.80
CA ALA A 315 10.03 7.63 -15.63
C ALA A 315 8.87 6.73 -16.05
N LEU A 316 7.81 6.61 -15.19
CA LEU A 316 6.60 5.88 -15.57
C LEU A 316 5.85 6.56 -16.73
N ARG A 317 5.75 7.90 -16.71
CA ARG A 317 5.17 8.66 -17.83
C ARG A 317 5.93 8.39 -19.11
N ASP A 318 7.27 8.52 -19.07
CA ASP A 318 8.11 8.37 -20.25
C ASP A 318 8.00 6.95 -20.85
N VAL A 319 7.94 5.92 -20.00
CA VAL A 319 7.70 4.53 -20.42
C VAL A 319 6.31 4.37 -21.02
N THR A 320 5.29 4.97 -20.42
CA THR A 320 3.91 4.89 -20.91
C THR A 320 3.76 5.51 -22.30
N GLU A 321 4.32 6.71 -22.48
CA GLU A 321 4.33 7.43 -23.75
C GLU A 321 5.11 6.66 -24.83
N LYS A 322 6.25 6.06 -24.49
CA LYS A 322 7.03 5.18 -25.37
C LYS A 322 6.20 4.01 -25.93
N HIS A 323 5.28 3.48 -25.13
CA HIS A 323 4.36 2.41 -25.55
C HIS A 323 3.05 2.94 -26.16
N GLY A 324 2.92 4.26 -26.38
CA GLY A 324 1.74 4.88 -26.99
C GLY A 324 0.54 5.01 -26.07
N GLY A 325 0.70 4.82 -24.76
CA GLY A 325 -0.34 5.02 -23.77
C GLY A 325 -0.38 6.44 -23.20
N THR A 326 -1.35 6.70 -22.33
CA THR A 326 -1.50 7.97 -21.60
C THR A 326 -1.22 7.74 -20.13
N TYR A 327 -0.34 8.58 -19.56
CA TYR A 327 -0.07 8.60 -18.14
C TYR A 327 -1.01 9.57 -17.42
N ALA A 328 -1.58 9.14 -16.29
CA ALA A 328 -2.36 10.01 -15.41
C ALA A 328 -1.83 9.99 -13.96
N THR A 329 -2.07 11.06 -13.23
CA THR A 329 -1.65 11.22 -11.83
C THR A 329 -2.84 11.18 -10.88
N ALA A 330 -2.59 10.71 -9.67
CA ALA A 330 -3.54 10.73 -8.55
C ALA A 330 -2.92 11.43 -7.34
N ALA A 331 -3.75 11.85 -6.40
CA ALA A 331 -3.30 12.20 -5.06
C ALA A 331 -2.56 11.01 -4.42
N VAL A 332 -1.69 11.29 -3.44
CA VAL A 332 -0.95 10.24 -2.73
C VAL A 332 -1.90 9.36 -1.91
N GLY A 333 -1.68 8.06 -1.98
CA GLY A 333 -2.45 7.02 -1.30
C GLY A 333 -3.13 6.07 -2.28
N GLU A 334 -3.09 4.81 -1.95
CA GLU A 334 -3.54 3.70 -2.80
C GLU A 334 -4.97 3.89 -3.32
N VAL A 335 -5.92 4.27 -2.44
CA VAL A 335 -7.33 4.51 -2.82
C VAL A 335 -7.46 5.55 -3.93
N ASN A 336 -6.65 6.62 -3.87
CA ASN A 336 -6.67 7.65 -4.90
C ASN A 336 -6.12 7.12 -6.23
N VAL A 337 -5.06 6.31 -6.17
CA VAL A 337 -4.46 5.68 -7.35
C VAL A 337 -5.44 4.70 -7.98
N THR A 338 -6.05 3.80 -7.20
CA THR A 338 -7.01 2.80 -7.72
C THR A 338 -8.26 3.45 -8.30
N THR A 339 -8.77 4.48 -7.64
CA THR A 339 -9.89 5.28 -8.16
C THR A 339 -9.56 5.89 -9.52
N LYS A 340 -8.38 6.51 -9.64
CA LYS A 340 -7.92 7.10 -10.91
C LYS A 340 -7.66 6.04 -11.98
N MET A 341 -7.14 4.88 -11.61
CA MET A 341 -6.95 3.76 -12.53
C MET A 341 -8.27 3.28 -13.14
N LYS A 342 -9.33 3.15 -12.32
CA LYS A 342 -10.68 2.81 -12.80
C LYS A 342 -11.25 3.89 -13.73
N GLU A 343 -11.07 5.16 -13.36
CA GLU A 343 -11.55 6.30 -14.16
C GLU A 343 -10.95 6.34 -15.57
N VAL A 344 -9.64 6.08 -15.70
CA VAL A 344 -8.95 6.17 -17.00
C VAL A 344 -8.74 4.82 -17.69
N GLY A 345 -9.26 3.73 -17.11
CA GLY A 345 -9.07 2.38 -17.65
C GLY A 345 -7.59 1.98 -17.69
N ALA A 346 -6.82 2.28 -16.66
CA ALA A 346 -5.39 1.97 -16.62
C ALA A 346 -5.15 0.45 -16.55
N VAL A 347 -4.19 -0.04 -17.34
CA VAL A 347 -3.83 -1.47 -17.38
C VAL A 347 -2.82 -1.84 -16.29
N ILE A 348 -2.13 -0.85 -15.75
CA ILE A 348 -1.19 -0.98 -14.61
C ILE A 348 -1.05 0.37 -13.94
N GLY A 349 -0.80 0.36 -12.64
CA GLY A 349 -0.52 1.55 -11.85
C GLY A 349 0.17 1.21 -10.55
N GLY A 350 0.29 2.20 -9.67
CA GLY A 350 0.91 2.01 -8.36
C GLY A 350 1.49 3.27 -7.78
N GLU A 351 2.42 3.09 -6.88
CA GLU A 351 3.11 4.17 -6.18
C GLU A 351 4.62 4.00 -6.25
N GLY A 352 5.37 5.10 -6.25
CA GLY A 352 6.84 5.13 -6.31
C GLY A 352 7.54 4.51 -5.09
N ASN A 353 6.79 4.06 -4.10
CA ASN A 353 7.30 3.33 -2.93
C ASN A 353 7.45 1.81 -3.15
N GLY A 354 7.42 1.36 -4.41
CA GLY A 354 7.50 -0.06 -4.79
C GLY A 354 6.14 -0.77 -4.87
N GLY A 355 5.03 -0.06 -4.72
CA GLY A 355 3.69 -0.63 -4.82
C GLY A 355 3.25 -0.79 -6.28
N VAL A 356 2.94 -2.01 -6.69
CA VAL A 356 2.45 -2.36 -8.03
C VAL A 356 0.98 -2.77 -7.94
N ILE A 357 0.12 -2.18 -8.77
CA ILE A 357 -1.31 -2.49 -8.86
C ILE A 357 -1.61 -2.99 -10.27
N TYR A 358 -2.06 -4.23 -10.38
CA TYR A 358 -2.42 -4.85 -11.66
C TYR A 358 -3.91 -5.26 -11.67
N PRO A 359 -4.78 -4.53 -12.39
CA PRO A 359 -6.24 -4.70 -12.34
C PRO A 359 -6.77 -6.10 -12.69
N GLU A 360 -6.06 -6.86 -13.57
CA GLU A 360 -6.46 -8.24 -13.87
C GLU A 360 -6.33 -9.17 -12.65
N SER A 361 -5.52 -8.81 -11.65
CA SER A 361 -5.46 -9.48 -10.34
C SER A 361 -6.47 -8.86 -9.39
N HIS A 362 -6.19 -7.64 -8.94
CA HIS A 362 -7.07 -6.85 -8.08
C HIS A 362 -6.62 -5.37 -8.04
N TYR A 363 -7.44 -4.51 -7.46
CA TYR A 363 -7.14 -3.09 -7.26
C TYR A 363 -6.47 -2.84 -5.90
N GLY A 364 -5.34 -3.50 -5.66
CA GLY A 364 -4.48 -3.35 -4.49
C GLY A 364 -3.01 -3.52 -4.86
N ARG A 365 -2.11 -2.99 -4.05
CA ARG A 365 -0.66 -3.15 -4.26
C ARG A 365 -0.24 -4.57 -3.92
N ASP A 366 0.47 -5.21 -4.85
CA ASP A 366 0.81 -6.63 -4.77
C ASP A 366 2.27 -6.90 -5.18
N ALA A 367 3.09 -7.22 -4.19
CA ALA A 367 4.49 -7.54 -4.43
C ALA A 367 4.68 -8.88 -5.17
N LEU A 368 3.77 -9.87 -5.01
CA LEU A 368 3.86 -11.15 -5.70
C LEU A 368 3.68 -10.99 -7.20
N VAL A 369 2.69 -10.19 -7.62
CA VAL A 369 2.49 -9.82 -9.03
C VAL A 369 3.72 -9.10 -9.56
N GLY A 370 4.24 -8.12 -8.80
CA GLY A 370 5.46 -7.40 -9.15
C GLY A 370 6.66 -8.33 -9.37
N ILE A 371 6.88 -9.28 -8.46
CA ILE A 371 7.97 -10.29 -8.56
C ILE A 371 7.79 -11.18 -9.80
N ALA A 372 6.59 -11.74 -10.00
CA ALA A 372 6.32 -12.65 -11.12
C ALA A 372 6.53 -11.94 -12.47
N PHE A 373 6.07 -10.71 -12.62
CA PHE A 373 6.22 -9.95 -13.86
C PHE A 373 7.65 -9.47 -14.09
N PHE A 374 8.36 -9.07 -13.04
CA PHE A 374 9.76 -8.68 -13.14
C PHE A 374 10.64 -9.87 -13.55
N LEU A 375 10.45 -11.05 -12.94
CA LEU A 375 11.16 -12.27 -13.33
C LEU A 375 10.80 -12.71 -14.75
N SER A 376 9.54 -12.58 -15.16
CA SER A 376 9.10 -12.83 -16.54
C SER A 376 9.84 -11.91 -17.53
N SER A 377 9.91 -10.63 -17.23
CA SER A 377 10.63 -9.64 -18.04
C SER A 377 12.12 -10.00 -18.18
N LEU A 378 12.79 -10.32 -17.08
CA LEU A 378 14.20 -10.71 -17.07
C LEU A 378 14.44 -12.02 -17.86
N ALA A 379 13.55 -13.00 -17.72
CA ALA A 379 13.65 -14.27 -18.41
C ALA A 379 13.53 -14.09 -19.93
N GLN A 380 12.58 -13.28 -20.39
CA GLN A 380 12.38 -13.00 -21.81
C GLN A 380 13.49 -12.13 -22.41
N LYS A 381 13.96 -11.11 -21.69
CA LYS A 381 15.04 -10.22 -22.16
C LYS A 381 16.42 -10.88 -22.10
N GLY A 382 16.61 -11.89 -21.25
CA GLY A 382 17.88 -12.61 -21.09
C GLY A 382 19.03 -11.75 -20.54
N CYS A 383 18.73 -10.60 -19.91
CA CYS A 383 19.70 -9.65 -19.38
C CYS A 383 19.87 -9.77 -17.86
N LYS A 384 20.88 -9.06 -17.32
CA LYS A 384 21.04 -8.85 -15.88
C LYS A 384 20.14 -7.74 -15.37
N VAL A 385 19.91 -7.71 -14.06
CA VAL A 385 19.08 -6.67 -13.42
C VAL A 385 19.67 -5.28 -13.60
N SER A 386 21.00 -5.14 -13.42
CA SER A 386 21.70 -3.86 -13.62
C SER A 386 21.68 -3.40 -15.09
N GLU A 387 21.63 -4.33 -16.05
CA GLU A 387 21.51 -4.01 -17.48
C GLU A 387 20.07 -3.53 -17.78
N LEU A 388 19.04 -4.22 -17.22
CA LEU A 388 17.65 -3.79 -17.35
C LEU A 388 17.46 -2.37 -16.80
N ARG A 389 18.02 -2.05 -15.61
CA ARG A 389 17.93 -0.71 -15.00
C ARG A 389 18.40 0.40 -15.94
N LYS A 390 19.48 0.16 -16.69
CA LYS A 390 20.06 1.13 -17.62
C LYS A 390 19.20 1.39 -18.87
N THR A 391 18.17 0.60 -19.11
CA THR A 391 17.26 0.81 -20.26
C THR A 391 16.18 1.85 -19.97
N PHE A 392 16.00 2.26 -18.71
CA PHE A 392 15.04 3.27 -18.29
C PHE A 392 15.70 4.64 -18.17
N PRO A 393 14.94 5.72 -18.36
CA PRO A 393 15.40 7.07 -18.02
C PRO A 393 15.92 7.13 -16.58
N ASP A 394 17.01 7.83 -16.35
CA ASP A 394 17.61 7.91 -15.01
C ASP A 394 17.24 9.25 -14.36
N TYR A 395 16.36 9.19 -13.38
CA TYR A 395 15.95 10.32 -12.56
C TYR A 395 16.28 10.06 -11.10
N GLN A 396 16.55 11.14 -10.36
CA GLN A 396 16.86 11.11 -8.93
C GLN A 396 15.86 11.96 -8.16
N ILE A 397 15.33 11.42 -7.05
CA ILE A 397 14.39 12.13 -6.20
C ILE A 397 15.04 12.50 -4.88
N ALA A 398 15.11 13.81 -4.61
CA ALA A 398 15.45 14.35 -3.30
C ALA A 398 14.19 14.44 -2.42
N LYS A 399 14.28 13.92 -1.18
CA LYS A 399 13.19 13.90 -0.20
C LYS A 399 13.54 14.83 0.96
N ASN A 400 13.06 16.05 0.88
CA ASN A 400 13.23 17.09 1.88
C ASN A 400 11.95 17.30 2.70
N ARG A 401 12.03 18.06 3.80
CA ARG A 401 10.90 18.44 4.63
C ARG A 401 11.08 19.82 5.24
N ILE A 402 9.96 20.47 5.57
CA ILE A 402 9.89 21.68 6.36
C ILE A 402 9.15 21.34 7.64
N ASP A 403 9.78 21.55 8.79
CA ASP A 403 9.13 21.39 10.09
C ASP A 403 8.19 22.59 10.35
N LEU A 404 6.98 22.32 10.83
CA LEU A 404 5.94 23.32 11.03
C LEU A 404 5.87 23.79 12.48
N THR A 405 5.56 25.06 12.68
CA THR A 405 5.14 25.60 13.97
C THR A 405 3.61 25.62 14.06
N PRO A 406 3.01 25.71 15.28
CA PRO A 406 1.57 25.78 15.45
C PRO A 406 0.92 26.96 14.74
N GLU A 407 1.70 28.03 14.49
CA GLU A 407 1.25 29.28 13.85
C GLU A 407 1.30 29.21 12.32
N THR A 408 1.92 28.15 11.75
CA THR A 408 2.09 28.02 10.30
C THR A 408 0.79 27.68 9.59
N ASP A 409 0.27 28.62 8.79
CA ASP A 409 -0.84 28.37 7.88
C ASP A 409 -0.36 27.73 6.59
N VAL A 410 -0.34 26.38 6.59
CA VAL A 410 0.14 25.57 5.47
C VAL A 410 -0.69 25.80 4.20
N ASP A 411 -2.00 25.91 4.36
CA ASP A 411 -2.91 26.03 3.22
C ASP A 411 -2.70 27.38 2.51
N ALA A 412 -2.54 28.48 3.28
CA ALA A 412 -2.21 29.78 2.72
C ALA A 412 -0.83 29.79 2.01
N ILE A 413 0.16 29.07 2.55
CA ILE A 413 1.48 28.92 1.91
C ILE A 413 1.35 28.20 0.57
N LEU A 414 0.65 27.07 0.52
CA LEU A 414 0.47 26.28 -0.70
C LEU A 414 -0.26 27.09 -1.78
N VAL A 415 -1.27 27.88 -1.40
CA VAL A 415 -1.96 28.80 -2.33
C VAL A 415 -0.99 29.81 -2.93
N LYS A 416 -0.15 30.46 -2.10
CA LYS A 416 0.86 31.43 -2.60
C LYS A 416 1.88 30.78 -3.55
N VAL A 417 2.34 29.57 -3.21
CA VAL A 417 3.26 28.81 -4.10
C VAL A 417 2.58 28.52 -5.44
N LYS A 418 1.32 28.06 -5.43
CA LYS A 418 0.52 27.83 -6.64
C LYS A 418 0.42 29.10 -7.49
N GLU A 419 0.03 30.22 -6.89
CA GLU A 419 -0.13 31.50 -7.59
C GLU A 419 1.20 31.99 -8.22
N MET A 420 2.31 31.84 -7.50
CA MET A 420 3.63 32.23 -7.96
C MET A 420 4.04 31.51 -9.25
N PHE A 421 3.79 30.20 -9.33
CA PHE A 421 4.17 29.39 -10.48
C PHE A 421 3.08 29.29 -11.57
N ALA A 422 1.85 29.71 -11.30
CA ALA A 422 0.77 29.72 -12.29
C ALA A 422 1.06 30.71 -13.46
N GLN A 423 1.98 31.66 -13.28
CA GLN A 423 2.37 32.65 -14.29
C GLN A 423 3.68 32.26 -15.00
N ASP A 424 4.36 31.19 -14.58
CA ASP A 424 5.59 30.70 -15.19
C ASP A 424 5.23 29.85 -16.44
N PRO A 425 5.66 30.27 -17.65
CA PRO A 425 5.29 29.57 -18.89
C PRO A 425 5.92 28.17 -18.99
N ASP A 426 6.96 27.88 -18.24
CA ASP A 426 7.64 26.58 -18.20
C ASP A 426 7.11 25.66 -17.09
N ALA A 427 6.17 26.12 -16.27
CA ALA A 427 5.61 25.37 -15.16
C ALA A 427 4.18 24.90 -15.43
N VAL A 428 3.93 23.61 -15.16
CA VAL A 428 2.56 23.05 -15.07
C VAL A 428 2.26 22.76 -13.62
N VAL A 429 1.27 23.47 -13.07
CA VAL A 429 0.89 23.34 -11.65
C VAL A 429 -0.28 22.36 -11.50
N ASN A 430 -0.13 21.41 -10.58
CA ASN A 430 -1.18 20.46 -10.18
C ASN A 430 -1.38 20.56 -8.66
N ASP A 431 -2.62 20.80 -8.22
CA ASP A 431 -2.99 21.05 -6.83
C ASP A 431 -3.99 20.03 -6.24
N ILE A 432 -4.09 18.83 -6.83
CA ILE A 432 -5.00 17.78 -6.32
C ILE A 432 -4.57 17.21 -4.96
N ASP A 433 -3.29 17.36 -4.57
CA ASP A 433 -2.74 16.96 -3.26
C ASP A 433 -1.54 17.85 -2.93
N GLY A 434 -1.77 18.95 -2.22
CA GLY A 434 -0.76 19.99 -2.05
C GLY A 434 -0.50 20.76 -3.33
N VAL A 435 0.76 21.00 -3.68
CA VAL A 435 1.14 21.69 -4.92
C VAL A 435 2.32 20.98 -5.58
N LYS A 436 2.10 20.41 -6.75
CA LYS A 436 3.17 19.90 -7.62
C LYS A 436 3.40 20.88 -8.77
N ILE A 437 4.65 21.18 -9.03
CA ILE A 437 5.10 22.01 -10.14
C ILE A 437 5.96 21.15 -11.04
N ASP A 438 5.47 20.85 -12.24
CA ASP A 438 6.19 20.12 -13.28
C ASP A 438 6.85 21.11 -14.24
N PHE A 439 8.16 20.98 -14.41
CA PHE A 439 8.96 21.65 -15.43
C PHE A 439 9.33 20.66 -16.54
N PRO A 440 9.88 21.11 -17.69
CA PRO A 440 10.20 20.21 -18.80
C PRO A 440 11.09 19.02 -18.42
N THR A 441 12.06 19.21 -17.52
CA THR A 441 13.05 18.17 -17.13
C THR A 441 13.07 17.79 -15.67
N MET A 442 12.30 18.46 -14.82
CA MET A 442 12.27 18.27 -13.36
C MET A 442 10.89 18.57 -12.79
N TRP A 443 10.63 18.14 -11.56
CA TRP A 443 9.43 18.55 -10.83
C TRP A 443 9.72 18.73 -9.34
N VAL A 444 8.85 19.48 -8.65
CA VAL A 444 8.83 19.57 -7.19
C VAL A 444 7.40 19.47 -6.67
N HIS A 445 7.21 18.74 -5.57
CA HIS A 445 5.92 18.53 -4.94
C HIS A 445 5.98 18.89 -3.46
N LEU A 446 5.17 19.87 -3.05
CA LEU A 446 4.99 20.30 -1.66
C LEU A 446 3.66 19.77 -1.15
N ARG A 447 3.70 18.98 -0.08
CA ARG A 447 2.50 18.36 0.47
C ARG A 447 2.52 18.34 1.99
N LYS A 448 1.40 18.71 2.62
CA LYS A 448 1.20 18.54 4.07
C LYS A 448 1.27 17.07 4.44
N SER A 449 1.98 16.73 5.49
CA SER A 449 1.96 15.36 6.03
C SER A 449 0.68 15.13 6.82
N ASN A 450 0.03 13.97 6.59
CA ASN A 450 -1.15 13.57 7.35
C ASN A 450 -0.82 13.00 8.74
N THR A 451 0.47 12.78 9.03
CA THR A 451 0.92 12.06 10.23
C THR A 451 1.91 12.84 11.09
N GLU A 452 2.52 13.88 10.54
CA GLU A 452 3.57 14.67 11.18
C GLU A 452 3.32 16.16 10.92
N PRO A 453 3.71 17.07 11.82
CA PRO A 453 3.60 18.51 11.59
C PRO A 453 4.71 19.02 10.64
N ILE A 454 4.70 18.54 9.39
CA ILE A 454 5.67 18.89 8.36
C ILE A 454 5.02 19.13 7.01
N ILE A 455 5.69 19.91 6.15
CA ILE A 455 5.48 19.86 4.69
C ILE A 455 6.57 18.95 4.10
N ARG A 456 6.17 17.93 3.38
CA ARG A 456 7.08 17.12 2.56
C ARG A 456 7.40 17.89 1.28
N VAL A 457 8.68 17.98 0.95
CA VAL A 457 9.16 18.63 -0.28
C VAL A 457 9.98 17.62 -1.05
N TYR A 458 9.34 16.99 -2.03
CA TYR A 458 9.99 16.03 -2.91
C TYR A 458 10.26 16.69 -4.24
N SER A 459 11.44 16.45 -4.80
CA SER A 459 11.85 17.03 -6.08
C SER A 459 12.63 16.01 -6.89
N GLU A 460 12.39 15.98 -8.19
CA GLU A 460 13.04 15.09 -9.14
C GLU A 460 13.75 15.86 -10.24
N ALA A 461 14.96 15.41 -10.58
CA ALA A 461 15.75 15.88 -11.70
C ALA A 461 16.63 14.76 -12.24
N GLN A 462 17.48 15.05 -13.25
CA GLN A 462 18.41 14.08 -13.82
C GLN A 462 19.54 13.70 -12.85
N THR A 463 19.90 14.61 -11.93
CA THR A 463 20.92 14.36 -10.91
C THR A 463 20.38 14.66 -9.52
N MET A 464 20.93 14.00 -8.49
CA MET A 464 20.56 14.25 -7.10
C MET A 464 20.82 15.71 -6.69
N ASP A 465 21.92 16.31 -7.16
CA ASP A 465 22.26 17.69 -6.85
C ASP A 465 21.23 18.68 -7.40
N GLU A 466 20.81 18.50 -8.66
CA GLU A 466 19.76 19.33 -9.26
C GLU A 466 18.40 19.14 -8.53
N ALA A 467 18.04 17.90 -8.20
CA ALA A 467 16.83 17.61 -7.45
C ALA A 467 16.85 18.29 -6.08
N ASP A 468 17.93 18.17 -5.32
CA ASP A 468 18.07 18.76 -3.99
C ASP A 468 18.09 20.31 -4.05
N GLN A 469 18.77 20.89 -5.03
CA GLN A 469 18.77 22.34 -5.24
C GLN A 469 17.36 22.87 -5.55
N LEU A 470 16.60 22.17 -6.39
CA LEU A 470 15.21 22.53 -6.67
C LEU A 470 14.36 22.48 -5.40
N GLY A 471 14.46 21.40 -4.62
CA GLY A 471 13.75 21.26 -3.35
C GLY A 471 14.08 22.39 -2.37
N LYS A 472 15.37 22.68 -2.16
CA LYS A 472 15.84 23.75 -1.28
C LYS A 472 15.39 25.14 -1.74
N ARG A 473 15.37 25.39 -3.05
CA ARG A 473 14.84 26.65 -3.60
C ARG A 473 13.37 26.84 -3.21
N LEU A 474 12.54 25.80 -3.30
CA LEU A 474 11.14 25.89 -2.93
C LEU A 474 10.94 25.97 -1.41
N MET A 475 11.81 25.32 -0.62
CA MET A 475 11.80 25.48 0.84
C MET A 475 12.09 26.95 1.23
N GLN A 476 13.05 27.61 0.54
CA GLN A 476 13.34 29.02 0.81
C GLN A 476 12.13 29.92 0.48
N VAL A 477 11.43 29.67 -0.62
CA VAL A 477 10.19 30.38 -0.96
C VAL A 477 9.15 30.25 0.17
N VAL A 478 9.01 29.04 0.75
CA VAL A 478 8.10 28.81 1.88
C VAL A 478 8.54 29.58 3.13
N TYR A 479 9.84 29.59 3.44
CA TYR A 479 10.36 30.36 4.58
C TYR A 479 10.17 31.87 4.40
N ASP A 480 10.36 32.39 3.18
CA ASP A 480 10.13 33.81 2.87
C ASP A 480 8.63 34.22 3.03
N PHE A 481 7.71 33.27 2.89
CA PHE A 481 6.28 33.51 3.15
C PHE A 481 5.91 33.44 4.64
N GLN A 482 6.76 32.87 5.49
CA GLN A 482 6.56 32.79 6.94
C GLN A 482 7.15 33.98 7.68
N SER A 483 8.09 34.73 7.05
CA SER A 483 8.73 35.91 7.61
C SER A 483 7.89 37.17 7.35
#